data_043ee10dcdd88a7bea36188149a7adf8
#
_entry.id   043ee10dcdd88a7bea36188149a7adf8
#
_cell.length_a   1.000
_cell.length_b   1.000
_cell.length_c   1.000
_cell.angle_alpha   90.00
_cell.angle_beta   90.00
_cell.angle_gamma   90.00
#
_symmetry.space_group_name_H-M   'P 1'
#
loop_
_entity.id
_entity.type
_entity.pdbx_description
1 polymer ?
#
loop_
_entity_poly.entity_id
_entity_poly.type
_entity_poly.pdbx_seq_one_letter_code
_entity_poly.pdbx_strand_id
1 'polypeptide(L)'
;DVEKLTTKLAADYPFLTPYWAGRMIRAYGTEAWEVLGDAKTAENLGQNFGATITARELDWAVTREWVRAGDDYLWRRTKLGLRLDDAQRKAVDAYIQEKPPQPAA
;
A
#
# COMPACT_ATOMS: atom_id res chain seq x y z
N ASP A 1 -5.00 -11.21 16.97
CA ASP A 1 -5.79 -9.98 16.85
C ASP A 1 -4.96 -8.85 16.23
N VAL A 2 -5.61 -7.76 15.92
CA VAL A 2 -4.97 -6.64 15.22
C VAL A 2 -3.78 -6.07 16.00
N GLU A 3 -3.94 -5.93 17.31
CA GLU A 3 -2.87 -5.35 18.13
C GLU A 3 -1.63 -6.24 18.16
N LYS A 4 -1.81 -7.53 18.35
CA LYS A 4 -0.69 -8.48 18.36
C LYS A 4 -0.02 -8.57 17.00
N LEU A 5 -0.80 -8.60 15.93
CA LEU A 5 -0.25 -8.64 14.58
C LEU A 5 0.51 -7.35 14.25
N THR A 6 -0.01 -6.21 14.68
CA THR A 6 0.67 -4.93 14.47
C THR A 6 2.02 -4.91 15.15
N THR A 7 2.08 -5.37 16.40
CA THR A 7 3.34 -5.43 17.14
C THR A 7 4.35 -6.34 16.43
N LYS A 8 3.88 -7.50 15.97
CA LYS A 8 4.75 -8.44 15.27
C LYS A 8 5.25 -7.86 13.95
N LEU A 9 4.36 -7.21 13.18
CA LEU A 9 4.74 -6.63 11.92
C LEU A 9 5.80 -5.53 12.13
N ALA A 10 5.60 -4.66 13.13
CA ALA A 10 6.56 -3.61 13.43
C ALA A 10 7.91 -4.17 13.87
N ALA A 11 7.92 -5.31 14.55
CA ALA A 11 9.17 -5.97 14.94
C ALA A 11 9.89 -6.54 13.72
N ASP A 12 9.16 -7.11 12.77
CA ASP A 12 9.73 -7.70 11.56
C ASP A 12 10.17 -6.63 10.56
N TYR A 13 9.51 -5.47 10.56
CA TYR A 13 9.81 -4.35 9.66
C TYR A 13 10.00 -3.06 10.48
N PRO A 14 11.18 -2.91 11.13
CA PRO A 14 11.39 -1.81 12.09
C PRO A 14 11.30 -0.41 11.48
N PHE A 15 11.38 -0.28 10.16
CA PHE A 15 11.24 1.02 9.51
C PHE A 15 9.78 1.52 9.52
N LEU A 16 8.81 0.65 9.79
CA LEU A 16 7.40 1.07 9.84
C LEU A 16 7.13 1.83 11.13
N THR A 17 6.41 2.95 11.01
CA THR A 17 5.89 3.61 12.21
C THR A 17 4.74 2.77 12.78
N PRO A 18 4.38 2.96 14.06
CA PRO A 18 3.21 2.25 14.62
C PRO A 18 1.93 2.48 13.82
N TYR A 19 1.70 3.70 13.36
CA TYR A 19 0.53 4.00 12.52
C TYR A 19 0.55 3.18 11.23
N TRP A 20 1.70 3.16 10.55
CA TRP A 20 1.86 2.46 9.28
C TRP A 20 1.64 0.95 9.47
N ALA A 21 2.28 0.38 10.48
CA ALA A 21 2.12 -1.04 10.78
C ALA A 21 0.65 -1.40 11.06
N GLY A 22 -0.02 -0.57 11.87
CA GLY A 22 -1.44 -0.78 12.18
C GLY A 22 -2.32 -0.69 10.94
N ARG A 23 -2.04 0.28 10.07
CA ARG A 23 -2.79 0.42 8.83
C ARG A 23 -2.62 -0.81 7.94
N MET A 24 -1.40 -1.33 7.82
CA MET A 24 -1.14 -2.52 7.03
C MET A 24 -1.89 -3.74 7.56
N ILE A 25 -1.89 -3.92 8.88
CA ILE A 25 -2.60 -5.07 9.47
C ILE A 25 -4.11 -4.93 9.27
N ARG A 26 -4.66 -3.73 9.44
CA ARG A 26 -6.10 -3.53 9.23
C ARG A 26 -6.50 -3.75 7.77
N ALA A 27 -5.62 -3.42 6.84
CA ALA A 27 -5.92 -3.56 5.41
C ALA A 27 -5.70 -4.99 4.91
N TYR A 28 -4.68 -5.67 5.39
CA TYR A 28 -4.20 -6.92 4.79
C TYR A 28 -4.16 -8.10 5.75
N GLY A 29 -4.25 -7.86 7.06
CA GLY A 29 -4.09 -8.95 8.01
C GLY A 29 -2.71 -9.60 7.85
N THR A 30 -2.68 -10.93 7.83
CA THR A 30 -1.42 -11.65 7.69
C THR A 30 -0.78 -11.48 6.31
N GLU A 31 -1.54 -11.07 5.29
CA GLU A 31 -0.97 -10.79 3.98
C GLU A 31 -0.03 -9.58 3.99
N ALA A 32 -0.06 -8.76 5.05
CA ALA A 32 0.85 -7.62 5.15
C ALA A 32 2.32 -8.04 4.97
N TRP A 33 2.69 -9.21 5.47
CA TRP A 33 4.05 -9.75 5.29
C TRP A 33 4.35 -10.04 3.82
N GLU A 34 3.36 -10.52 3.07
CA GLU A 34 3.55 -10.75 1.64
C GLU A 34 3.69 -9.45 0.87
N VAL A 35 2.88 -8.45 1.23
CA VAL A 35 2.96 -7.13 0.58
C VAL A 35 4.35 -6.52 0.77
N LEU A 36 4.85 -6.55 2.01
CA LEU A 36 6.14 -5.94 2.34
C LEU A 36 7.32 -6.81 1.89
N GLY A 37 7.14 -8.12 1.86
CA GLY A 37 8.13 -9.05 1.35
C GLY A 37 9.47 -8.96 2.07
N ASP A 38 10.55 -8.84 1.30
CA ASP A 38 11.90 -8.80 1.82
C ASP A 38 12.43 -7.39 2.07
N ALA A 39 11.56 -6.39 2.11
CA ALA A 39 11.97 -5.01 2.32
C ALA A 39 12.70 -4.84 3.65
N LYS A 40 13.82 -4.15 3.64
CA LYS A 40 14.62 -3.85 4.84
C LYS A 40 14.55 -2.38 5.21
N THR A 41 14.17 -1.52 4.28
CA THR A 41 14.04 -0.09 4.49
C THR A 41 12.79 0.39 3.79
N ALA A 42 12.32 1.59 4.15
CA ALA A 42 11.18 2.21 3.48
C ALA A 42 11.45 2.40 1.99
N GLU A 43 12.69 2.70 1.63
CA GLU A 43 13.09 2.90 0.23
C GLU A 43 12.91 1.64 -0.60
N ASN A 44 13.03 0.46 0.00
CA ASN A 44 12.79 -0.79 -0.72
C ASN A 44 11.34 -0.94 -1.18
N LEU A 45 10.43 -0.17 -0.63
CA LEU A 45 9.01 -0.19 -1.04
C LEU A 45 8.74 0.72 -2.24
N GLY A 46 9.76 1.38 -2.74
CA GLY A 46 9.64 2.27 -3.89
C GLY A 46 9.14 3.65 -3.51
N GLN A 47 8.66 4.38 -4.51
CA GLN A 47 8.22 5.75 -4.31
C GLN A 47 7.15 5.85 -3.23
N ASN A 48 7.27 6.87 -2.37
CA ASN A 48 6.24 7.19 -1.40
C ASN A 48 5.35 8.30 -1.97
N PHE A 49 4.07 8.02 -2.12
CA PHE A 49 3.11 8.95 -2.72
C PHE A 49 2.42 9.84 -1.68
N GLY A 50 2.74 9.64 -0.40
CA GLY A 50 2.09 10.34 0.70
C GLY A 50 1.16 9.41 1.47
N ALA A 51 0.83 9.78 2.70
CA ALA A 51 -0.10 9.01 3.56
C ALA A 51 0.30 7.53 3.69
N THR A 52 1.58 7.23 3.71
CA THR A 52 2.17 5.89 3.76
C THR A 52 1.89 5.00 2.54
N ILE A 53 1.41 5.60 1.44
CA ILE A 53 1.15 4.84 0.20
C ILE A 53 2.46 4.72 -0.57
N THR A 54 2.90 3.48 -0.83
CA THR A 54 4.14 3.24 -1.56
C THR A 54 3.87 2.49 -2.87
N ALA A 55 4.84 2.54 -3.77
CA ALA A 55 4.74 1.82 -5.04
C ALA A 55 4.48 0.34 -4.82
N ARG A 56 5.10 -0.27 -3.80
CA ARG A 56 4.90 -1.69 -3.48
C ARG A 56 3.42 -1.99 -3.24
N GLU A 57 2.75 -1.14 -2.50
CA GLU A 57 1.33 -1.32 -2.20
C GLU A 57 0.46 -1.11 -3.43
N LEU A 58 0.81 -0.13 -4.27
CA LEU A 58 0.08 0.08 -5.52
C LEU A 58 0.25 -1.11 -6.47
N ASP A 59 1.45 -1.67 -6.54
CA ASP A 59 1.69 -2.87 -7.35
C ASP A 59 0.82 -4.03 -6.87
N TRP A 60 0.73 -4.21 -5.56
CA TRP A 60 -0.11 -5.24 -4.97
C TRP A 60 -1.59 -5.02 -5.35
N ALA A 61 -2.06 -3.77 -5.23
CA ALA A 61 -3.44 -3.44 -5.55
C ALA A 61 -3.77 -3.75 -7.02
N VAL A 62 -2.86 -3.42 -7.92
CA VAL A 62 -3.07 -3.70 -9.35
C VAL A 62 -3.03 -5.19 -9.63
N THR A 63 -2.05 -5.91 -9.07
CA THR A 63 -1.83 -7.32 -9.42
C THR A 63 -2.73 -8.28 -8.66
N ARG A 64 -3.09 -7.97 -7.43
CA ARG A 64 -3.86 -8.88 -6.58
C ARG A 64 -5.30 -8.44 -6.36
N GLU A 65 -5.58 -7.16 -6.49
CA GLU A 65 -6.90 -6.62 -6.17
C GLU A 65 -7.60 -6.00 -7.39
N TRP A 66 -6.95 -6.08 -8.57
CA TRP A 66 -7.53 -5.65 -9.84
C TRP A 66 -7.88 -4.17 -9.90
N VAL A 67 -7.21 -3.36 -9.09
CA VAL A 67 -7.39 -1.91 -9.11
C VAL A 67 -6.95 -1.36 -10.48
N ARG A 68 -7.75 -0.48 -11.09
CA ARG A 68 -7.49 0.07 -12.42
C ARG A 68 -7.33 1.57 -12.45
N ALA A 69 -7.71 2.26 -11.38
CA ALA A 69 -7.66 3.72 -11.33
C ALA A 69 -7.35 4.19 -9.91
N GLY A 70 -6.78 5.40 -9.82
CA GLY A 70 -6.45 5.98 -8.52
C GLY A 70 -7.67 6.14 -7.62
N ASP A 71 -8.81 6.52 -8.19
CA ASP A 71 -10.03 6.70 -7.41
C ASP A 71 -10.48 5.41 -6.75
N ASP A 72 -10.39 4.28 -7.45
CA ASP A 72 -10.72 2.99 -6.84
C ASP A 72 -9.83 2.71 -5.64
N TYR A 73 -8.53 2.95 -5.79
CA TYR A 73 -7.58 2.70 -4.71
C TYR A 73 -7.79 3.67 -3.53
N LEU A 74 -7.92 4.95 -3.83
CA LEU A 74 -7.92 6.00 -2.80
C LEU A 74 -9.26 6.12 -2.07
N TRP A 75 -10.38 5.88 -2.74
CA TRP A 75 -11.70 6.11 -2.14
C TRP A 75 -12.42 4.84 -1.74
N ARG A 76 -12.20 3.76 -2.48
CA ARG A 76 -12.90 2.50 -2.22
C ARG A 76 -12.05 1.53 -1.42
N ARG A 77 -10.78 1.34 -1.83
CA ARG A 77 -9.92 0.33 -1.22
C ARG A 77 -9.29 0.79 0.08
N THR A 78 -8.71 1.99 0.10
CA THR A 78 -7.93 2.44 1.24
C THR A 78 -8.58 3.57 2.03
N LYS A 79 -9.43 4.36 1.39
CA LYS A 79 -10.04 5.56 1.96
C LYS A 79 -9.01 6.60 2.39
N LEU A 80 -7.84 6.57 1.76
CA LEU A 80 -6.76 7.51 2.07
C LEU A 80 -6.78 8.77 1.22
N GLY A 81 -7.75 8.91 0.31
CA GLY A 81 -7.78 10.03 -0.62
C GLY A 81 -7.78 11.39 0.04
N LEU A 82 -8.48 11.54 1.19
CA LEU A 82 -8.52 12.81 1.90
C LEU A 82 -7.18 13.20 2.51
N ARG A 83 -6.25 12.27 2.64
CA ARG A 83 -4.94 12.54 3.20
C ARG A 83 -3.92 13.01 2.17
N LEU A 84 -4.31 13.02 0.90
CA LEU A 84 -3.44 13.41 -0.21
C LEU A 84 -3.93 14.72 -0.80
N ASP A 85 -2.98 15.53 -1.30
CA ASP A 85 -3.35 16.69 -2.10
C ASP A 85 -3.62 16.26 -3.56
N ASP A 86 -4.03 17.22 -4.40
CA ASP A 86 -4.37 16.92 -5.79
C ASP A 86 -3.20 16.35 -6.58
N ALA A 87 -1.99 16.89 -6.37
CA ALA A 87 -0.82 16.40 -7.08
C ALA A 87 -0.49 14.97 -6.70
N GLN A 88 -0.62 14.64 -5.42
CA GLN A 88 -0.37 13.28 -4.94
C GLN A 88 -1.42 12.31 -5.49
N ARG A 89 -2.69 12.70 -5.51
CA ARG A 89 -3.75 11.86 -6.07
C ARG A 89 -3.51 11.60 -7.56
N LYS A 90 -3.10 12.63 -8.30
CA LYS A 90 -2.77 12.47 -9.72
C LYS A 90 -1.59 11.54 -9.92
N ALA A 91 -0.58 11.63 -9.05
CA ALA A 91 0.58 10.76 -9.15
C ALA A 91 0.21 9.29 -8.89
N VAL A 92 -0.67 9.03 -7.92
CA VAL A 92 -1.15 7.67 -7.67
C VAL A 92 -1.88 7.14 -8.90
N ASP A 93 -2.80 7.94 -9.45
CA ASP A 93 -3.55 7.52 -10.63
C ASP A 93 -2.64 7.26 -11.82
N ALA A 94 -1.68 8.16 -12.07
CA ALA A 94 -0.73 7.98 -13.17
C ALA A 94 0.07 6.69 -13.02
N TYR A 95 0.53 6.41 -11.80
CA TYR A 95 1.29 5.19 -11.54
C TYR A 95 0.45 3.94 -11.84
N ILE A 96 -0.80 3.93 -11.41
CA ILE A 96 -1.70 2.79 -11.67
C ILE A 96 -1.97 2.65 -13.17
N GLN A 97 -2.22 3.77 -13.86
CA GLN A 97 -2.54 3.74 -15.29
C GLN A 97 -1.37 3.28 -16.15
N GLU A 98 -0.15 3.46 -15.69
CA GLU A 98 1.04 3.00 -16.41
C GLU A 98 1.27 1.51 -16.31
N LYS A 99 0.60 0.82 -15.40
CA LYS A 99 0.76 -0.63 -15.25
C LYS A 99 0.08 -1.35 -16.41
N PRO A 100 0.68 -2.44 -16.92
CA PRO A 100 0.04 -3.21 -17.99
C PRO A 100 -1.24 -3.85 -17.46
N PRO A 101 -2.23 -4.08 -18.34
CA PRO A 101 -3.44 -4.80 -17.94
C PRO A 101 -3.09 -6.17 -17.37
N GLN A 102 -3.89 -6.61 -16.39
CA GLN A 102 -3.71 -7.95 -15.84
C GLN A 102 -3.94 -8.99 -16.92
N PRO A 103 -3.08 -10.01 -17.02
CA PRO A 103 -3.31 -11.08 -17.96
C PRO A 103 -4.61 -11.81 -17.62
N ALA A 104 -5.29 -12.32 -18.64
CA ALA A 104 -6.46 -13.13 -18.42
C ALA A 104 -6.08 -14.38 -17.63
N ALA A 105 -6.87 -14.69 -16.65
CA ALA A 105 -6.61 -15.84 -15.81
C ALA A 105 -6.76 -17.16 -16.59
#